data_e7889ae5a9b46bec6b5f36df8ba72de5
#
_entry.id   e7889ae5a9b46bec6b5f36df8ba72de5
#
_cell.length_a   1.000
_cell.length_b   1.000
_cell.length_c   1.000
_cell.angle_alpha   90.00
_cell.angle_beta   90.00
_cell.angle_gamma   90.00
#
_symmetry.space_group_name_H-M   'P 1'
#
loop_
_entity.id
_entity.type
_entity.pdbx_description
1 polymer ?
#
loop_
_entity_poly.entity_id
_entity_poly.type
_entity_poly.pdbx_seq_one_letter_code
_entity_poly.pdbx_strand_id
1 'polypeptide(L)'
;MDYAELVCRSNFSFLQAASHPEDLVARAHALGYKALALTDEASVSGSVRAHLAGESLGIQVIHGAQFVLTTGLRLSFLVRNRTGWAELCRLITLGRRRAEKGRYALSPEDFQSHAMTNCLALWLPSPDQSESDLHPEGRWMKAQFGDRVSLAYSLSLRADDRAWQQQLMTLGALLRMPLVATGDVLMHRRSQKPLADLLTAIRMGCSVAECGQALTANAERALQPRLRMSRRYPPEHLQASLLLAEQCQFSLSELRYEYPDEIVPAGLTPAQWLRHLTEEGARQRFPLHQFPEGMPAKVRQQIEHELSLIADLQYEPYFLTVYDIVAFARSRGILCQGRGSAANSAVCYCLGITEVDPSRMSMLFERFISKERNEPPDIDVDFEHQRREEVIQYLYTKYGRERAALTAALIRYRPRSALRDSGKALGLDPVVVDLAAKGRSWWEGKSIVAPGLKVSIDEGLARLAQLQPNQTLPSTPSETALQQWADMANHLLGFPRHLSQHVGGFVIARHSLSELVPIENAAMPERSIIQWDKDD
;
A
#
# COMPACT_ATOMS: atom_id res chain seq x y z
N MET A 1 -14.57 -19.14 -23.63
CA MET A 1 -14.67 -17.70 -23.88
C MET A 1 -13.62 -17.01 -23.02
N ASP A 2 -12.88 -16.06 -23.57
CA ASP A 2 -11.92 -15.28 -22.80
C ASP A 2 -12.63 -14.30 -21.89
N TYR A 3 -11.95 -13.82 -20.84
CA TYR A 3 -12.53 -12.96 -19.82
C TYR A 3 -11.43 -12.16 -19.13
N ALA A 4 -11.74 -10.95 -18.72
CA ALA A 4 -10.95 -10.12 -17.82
C ALA A 4 -11.80 -9.73 -16.60
N GLU A 5 -11.25 -9.90 -15.38
CA GLU A 5 -11.90 -9.41 -14.17
C GLU A 5 -11.53 -7.94 -13.96
N LEU A 6 -12.52 -7.07 -13.88
CA LEU A 6 -12.32 -5.63 -13.82
C LEU A 6 -12.62 -5.00 -12.45
N VAL A 7 -13.17 -5.78 -11.50
CA VAL A 7 -13.54 -5.31 -10.16
C VAL A 7 -13.09 -6.32 -9.11
N CYS A 8 -11.87 -6.15 -8.63
CA CYS A 8 -11.28 -7.08 -7.68
C CYS A 8 -10.54 -6.32 -6.57
N ARG A 9 -10.89 -6.60 -5.32
CA ARG A 9 -10.23 -6.04 -4.14
C ARG A 9 -9.33 -7.07 -3.47
N SER A 10 -8.16 -6.62 -3.04
CA SER A 10 -7.24 -7.39 -2.21
C SER A 10 -7.39 -7.05 -0.73
N ASN A 11 -6.59 -7.73 0.10
CA ASN A 11 -6.50 -7.42 1.53
C ASN A 11 -5.85 -6.06 1.85
N PHE A 12 -5.46 -5.27 0.84
CA PHE A 12 -5.13 -3.85 0.98
C PHE A 12 -6.37 -2.94 0.98
N SER A 13 -7.55 -3.47 0.68
CA SER A 13 -8.83 -2.97 1.19
C SER A 13 -9.01 -3.54 2.60
N PHE A 14 -8.35 -2.92 3.58
CA PHE A 14 -8.14 -3.50 4.92
C PHE A 14 -9.43 -3.98 5.56
N LEU A 15 -9.44 -5.22 6.04
CA LEU A 15 -10.57 -5.91 6.67
C LEU A 15 -11.82 -6.06 5.77
N GLN A 16 -11.67 -5.95 4.45
CA GLN A 16 -12.79 -6.07 3.50
C GLN A 16 -12.63 -7.27 2.54
N ALA A 17 -11.41 -7.61 2.17
CA ALA A 17 -11.13 -8.70 1.25
C ALA A 17 -10.12 -9.70 1.83
N ALA A 18 -10.25 -10.97 1.43
CA ALA A 18 -9.61 -12.10 2.08
C ALA A 18 -8.50 -12.75 1.23
N SER A 19 -7.80 -11.95 0.41
CA SER A 19 -6.71 -12.48 -0.43
C SER A 19 -5.61 -11.46 -0.64
N HIS A 20 -4.38 -11.95 -0.70
CA HIS A 20 -3.25 -11.13 -1.12
C HIS A 20 -3.34 -10.80 -2.62
N PRO A 21 -2.78 -9.67 -3.08
CA PRO A 21 -2.72 -9.33 -4.50
C PRO A 21 -2.11 -10.44 -5.34
N GLU A 22 -1.02 -11.03 -4.87
CA GLU A 22 -0.30 -12.12 -5.53
C GLU A 22 -1.17 -13.37 -5.72
N ASP A 23 -1.98 -13.73 -4.71
CA ASP A 23 -2.90 -14.87 -4.77
C ASP A 23 -4.01 -14.66 -5.79
N LEU A 24 -4.52 -13.43 -5.89
CA LEU A 24 -5.54 -13.04 -6.86
C LEU A 24 -4.99 -13.14 -8.28
N VAL A 25 -3.81 -12.59 -8.53
CA VAL A 25 -3.15 -12.63 -9.84
C VAL A 25 -2.82 -14.08 -10.24
N ALA A 26 -2.24 -14.86 -9.34
CA ALA A 26 -1.93 -16.26 -9.58
C ALA A 26 -3.19 -17.10 -9.87
N ARG A 27 -4.28 -16.83 -9.15
CA ARG A 27 -5.55 -17.51 -9.39
C ARG A 27 -6.20 -17.11 -10.71
N ALA A 28 -6.18 -15.85 -11.09
CA ALA A 28 -6.67 -15.37 -12.39
C ALA A 28 -5.89 -16.01 -13.55
N HIS A 29 -4.56 -16.05 -13.45
CA HIS A 29 -3.71 -16.74 -14.41
C HIS A 29 -4.07 -18.23 -14.52
N ALA A 30 -4.20 -18.95 -13.40
CA ALA A 30 -4.57 -20.36 -13.36
C ALA A 30 -5.96 -20.65 -13.95
N LEU A 31 -6.89 -19.67 -13.89
CA LEU A 31 -8.22 -19.75 -14.51
C LEU A 31 -8.19 -19.36 -16.01
N GLY A 32 -7.04 -18.92 -16.53
CA GLY A 32 -6.86 -18.51 -17.91
C GLY A 32 -7.51 -17.15 -18.23
N TYR A 33 -7.61 -16.24 -17.25
CA TYR A 33 -8.04 -14.86 -17.49
C TYR A 33 -7.01 -14.13 -18.33
N LYS A 34 -7.46 -13.19 -19.16
CA LYS A 34 -6.57 -12.34 -19.97
C LYS A 34 -5.99 -11.18 -19.17
N ALA A 35 -6.79 -10.64 -18.23
CA ALA A 35 -6.36 -9.57 -17.35
C ALA A 35 -7.09 -9.64 -16.00
N LEU A 36 -6.48 -9.02 -15.00
CA LEU A 36 -7.07 -8.78 -13.68
C LEU A 36 -6.88 -7.32 -13.31
N ALA A 37 -7.96 -6.60 -13.04
CA ALA A 37 -7.88 -5.26 -12.46
C ALA A 37 -7.86 -5.35 -10.94
N LEU A 38 -6.81 -4.80 -10.31
CA LEU A 38 -6.79 -4.58 -8.87
C LEU A 38 -7.42 -3.22 -8.57
N THR A 39 -8.56 -3.24 -7.86
CA THR A 39 -9.38 -2.06 -7.59
C THR A 39 -9.68 -1.94 -6.09
N ASP A 40 -8.65 -1.82 -5.27
CA ASP A 40 -8.77 -1.63 -3.83
C ASP A 40 -9.51 -0.33 -3.48
N GLU A 41 -10.17 -0.28 -2.32
CA GLU A 41 -11.01 0.85 -1.93
C GLU A 41 -10.15 2.06 -1.54
N ALA A 42 -10.21 3.10 -2.37
CA ALA A 42 -9.45 4.34 -2.26
C ALA A 42 -7.95 4.09 -1.94
N SER A 43 -7.37 3.08 -2.60
CA SER A 43 -6.01 2.62 -2.32
C SER A 43 -5.35 2.01 -3.55
N VAL A 44 -4.04 2.24 -3.66
CA VAL A 44 -3.14 1.54 -4.60
C VAL A 44 -2.00 0.82 -3.88
N SER A 45 -2.15 0.62 -2.56
CA SER A 45 -1.10 0.01 -1.73
C SER A 45 -0.76 -1.44 -2.12
N GLY A 46 -1.68 -2.16 -2.77
CA GLY A 46 -1.45 -3.51 -3.27
C GLY A 46 -0.90 -3.57 -4.70
N SER A 47 -0.80 -2.43 -5.39
CA SER A 47 -0.53 -2.38 -6.84
C SER A 47 0.84 -2.91 -7.20
N VAL A 48 1.90 -2.60 -6.43
CA VAL A 48 3.27 -3.07 -6.72
C VAL A 48 3.33 -4.59 -6.65
N ARG A 49 2.75 -5.20 -5.62
CA ARG A 49 2.72 -6.67 -5.47
C ARG A 49 1.96 -7.36 -6.57
N ALA A 50 0.81 -6.81 -6.96
CA ALA A 50 0.03 -7.34 -8.08
C ALA A 50 0.81 -7.22 -9.40
N HIS A 51 1.47 -6.09 -9.63
CA HIS A 51 2.30 -5.84 -10.81
C HIS A 51 3.43 -6.87 -10.94
N LEU A 52 4.24 -7.05 -9.90
CA LEU A 52 5.34 -8.01 -9.89
C LEU A 52 4.86 -9.46 -10.10
N ALA A 53 3.73 -9.83 -9.49
CA ALA A 53 3.12 -11.14 -9.73
C ALA A 53 2.63 -11.28 -11.18
N GLY A 54 2.05 -10.22 -11.76
CA GLY A 54 1.61 -10.19 -13.15
C GLY A 54 2.75 -10.34 -14.14
N GLU A 55 3.85 -9.62 -13.95
CA GLU A 55 5.07 -9.75 -14.78
C GLU A 55 5.65 -11.16 -14.69
N SER A 56 5.76 -11.72 -13.48
CA SER A 56 6.28 -13.06 -13.26
C SER A 56 5.45 -14.17 -13.95
N LEU A 57 4.13 -14.00 -14.04
CA LEU A 57 3.20 -14.98 -14.57
C LEU A 57 2.78 -14.71 -16.03
N GLY A 58 3.11 -13.55 -16.57
CA GLY A 58 2.72 -13.14 -17.92
C GLY A 58 1.21 -12.85 -18.08
N ILE A 59 0.55 -12.36 -17.02
CA ILE A 59 -0.85 -11.89 -17.05
C ILE A 59 -0.91 -10.37 -16.89
N GLN A 60 -1.76 -9.71 -17.70
CA GLN A 60 -1.96 -8.28 -17.57
C GLN A 60 -2.62 -7.94 -16.25
N VAL A 61 -1.98 -7.06 -15.48
CA VAL A 61 -2.56 -6.43 -14.28
C VAL A 61 -2.97 -5.00 -14.62
N ILE A 62 -4.25 -4.69 -14.44
CA ILE A 62 -4.81 -3.35 -14.62
C ILE A 62 -4.87 -2.68 -13.26
N HIS A 63 -4.35 -1.47 -13.16
CA HIS A 63 -4.38 -0.69 -11.93
C HIS A 63 -5.64 0.18 -11.88
N GLY A 64 -6.28 0.23 -10.71
CA GLY A 64 -7.48 1.00 -10.49
C GLY A 64 -7.78 1.18 -9.00
N ALA A 65 -8.91 1.81 -8.69
CA ALA A 65 -9.44 1.89 -7.33
C ALA A 65 -10.96 2.03 -7.33
N GLN A 66 -11.58 1.49 -6.31
CA GLN A 66 -13.00 1.66 -6.01
C GLN A 66 -13.23 2.80 -5.04
N PHE A 67 -14.42 3.41 -5.15
CA PHE A 67 -14.87 4.46 -4.24
C PHE A 67 -16.36 4.30 -3.93
N VAL A 68 -16.73 4.67 -2.71
CA VAL A 68 -18.09 4.93 -2.30
C VAL A 68 -18.17 6.44 -1.99
N LEU A 69 -18.94 7.16 -2.78
CA LEU A 69 -19.10 8.60 -2.58
C LEU A 69 -19.96 8.88 -1.33
N THR A 70 -19.92 10.11 -0.86
CA THR A 70 -20.73 10.56 0.30
C THR A 70 -22.23 10.39 0.08
N THR A 71 -22.68 10.26 -1.16
CA THR A 71 -24.07 9.95 -1.55
C THR A 71 -24.41 8.47 -1.50
N GLY A 72 -23.42 7.57 -1.29
CA GLY A 72 -23.59 6.12 -1.38
C GLY A 72 -23.30 5.54 -2.78
N LEU A 73 -23.14 6.37 -3.81
CA LEU A 73 -22.82 5.92 -5.17
C LEU A 73 -21.49 5.17 -5.18
N ARG A 74 -21.49 3.97 -5.75
CA ARG A 74 -20.30 3.12 -5.90
C ARG A 74 -19.76 3.18 -7.31
N LEU A 75 -18.48 3.47 -7.46
CA LEU A 75 -17.80 3.47 -8.75
C LEU A 75 -16.36 2.96 -8.63
N SER A 76 -15.80 2.55 -9.75
CA SER A 76 -14.40 2.19 -9.87
C SER A 76 -13.76 2.89 -11.06
N PHE A 77 -12.49 3.23 -10.96
CA PHE A 77 -11.70 3.72 -12.08
C PHE A 77 -10.65 2.70 -12.47
N LEU A 78 -10.45 2.52 -13.77
CA LEU A 78 -9.36 1.74 -14.37
C LEU A 78 -8.43 2.69 -15.11
N VAL A 79 -7.15 2.59 -14.83
CA VAL A 79 -6.12 3.46 -15.40
C VAL A 79 -5.81 3.04 -16.84
N ARG A 80 -5.88 3.99 -17.78
CA ARG A 80 -5.57 3.73 -19.20
C ARG A 80 -4.09 3.95 -19.53
N ASN A 81 -3.51 4.98 -18.96
CA ASN A 81 -2.15 5.44 -19.27
C ASN A 81 -1.51 6.15 -18.06
N ARG A 82 -0.28 6.61 -18.20
CA ARG A 82 0.47 7.30 -17.15
C ARG A 82 -0.27 8.54 -16.59
N THR A 83 -0.96 9.30 -17.43
CA THR A 83 -1.74 10.47 -16.99
C THR A 83 -2.94 10.04 -16.14
N GLY A 84 -3.63 8.95 -16.54
CA GLY A 84 -4.72 8.37 -15.74
C GLY A 84 -4.26 7.87 -14.37
N TRP A 85 -3.05 7.33 -14.27
CA TRP A 85 -2.45 6.98 -12.98
C TRP A 85 -2.31 8.20 -12.07
N ALA A 86 -1.76 9.30 -12.60
CA ALA A 86 -1.65 10.55 -11.86
C ALA A 86 -3.03 11.12 -11.45
N GLU A 87 -4.03 11.06 -12.34
CA GLU A 87 -5.41 11.45 -12.02
C GLU A 87 -5.96 10.62 -10.84
N LEU A 88 -5.78 9.30 -10.89
CA LEU A 88 -6.24 8.39 -9.82
C LEU A 88 -5.54 8.67 -8.49
N CYS A 89 -4.22 8.81 -8.50
CA CYS A 89 -3.44 9.11 -7.29
C CYS A 89 -3.84 10.44 -6.66
N ARG A 90 -4.09 11.49 -7.48
CA ARG A 90 -4.58 12.79 -6.99
C ARG A 90 -5.98 12.67 -6.37
N LEU A 91 -6.89 11.91 -6.98
CA LEU A 91 -8.24 11.70 -6.47
C LEU A 91 -8.21 10.96 -5.11
N ILE A 92 -7.41 9.91 -5.00
CA ILE A 92 -7.21 9.19 -3.74
C ILE A 92 -6.63 10.13 -2.69
N THR A 93 -5.60 10.91 -3.04
CA THR A 93 -4.98 11.89 -2.15
C THR A 93 -6.00 12.90 -1.64
N LEU A 94 -6.83 13.47 -2.53
CA LEU A 94 -7.89 14.40 -2.16
C LEU A 94 -8.82 13.79 -1.10
N GLY A 95 -9.36 12.60 -1.38
CA GLY A 95 -10.30 11.93 -0.48
C GLY A 95 -9.66 11.56 0.86
N ARG A 96 -8.44 11.04 0.85
CA ARG A 96 -7.70 10.60 2.05
C ARG A 96 -7.24 11.76 2.92
N ARG A 97 -6.76 12.87 2.31
CA ARG A 97 -6.28 14.05 3.05
C ARG A 97 -7.41 14.84 3.72
N ARG A 98 -8.62 14.74 3.22
CA ARG A 98 -9.81 15.41 3.75
C ARG A 98 -10.42 14.70 4.96
N ALA A 99 -10.12 13.42 5.15
CA ALA A 99 -10.70 12.57 6.20
C ALA A 99 -9.65 12.17 7.26
N GLU A 100 -10.14 11.62 8.36
CA GLU A 100 -9.28 10.99 9.36
C GLU A 100 -8.50 9.82 8.77
N LYS A 101 -7.37 9.48 9.39
CA LYS A 101 -6.55 8.34 8.99
C LYS A 101 -7.37 7.06 8.85
N GLY A 102 -7.16 6.37 7.72
CA GLY A 102 -7.85 5.13 7.39
C GLY A 102 -9.22 5.32 6.76
N ARG A 103 -9.71 6.55 6.68
CA ARG A 103 -10.96 6.92 6.01
C ARG A 103 -10.69 7.78 4.78
N TYR A 104 -11.71 8.00 3.99
CA TYR A 104 -11.69 8.95 2.87
C TYR A 104 -13.09 9.56 2.70
N ALA A 105 -13.17 10.71 2.05
CA ALA A 105 -14.43 11.37 1.72
C ALA A 105 -14.32 11.99 0.33
N LEU A 106 -15.18 11.55 -0.58
CA LEU A 106 -15.33 12.09 -1.93
C LEU A 106 -16.81 12.32 -2.21
N SER A 107 -17.10 13.42 -2.88
CA SER A 107 -18.46 13.79 -3.29
C SER A 107 -18.54 13.91 -4.82
N PRO A 108 -19.75 13.91 -5.41
CA PRO A 108 -19.92 14.13 -6.84
C PRO A 108 -19.30 15.44 -7.36
N GLU A 109 -19.27 16.49 -6.55
CA GLU A 109 -18.72 17.81 -6.88
C GLU A 109 -17.21 17.78 -7.12
N ASP A 110 -16.50 16.85 -6.50
CA ASP A 110 -15.04 16.70 -6.65
C ASP A 110 -14.65 16.39 -8.10
N PHE A 111 -15.53 15.77 -8.85
CA PHE A 111 -15.30 15.41 -10.27
C PHE A 111 -15.41 16.59 -11.24
N GLN A 112 -15.84 17.77 -10.78
CA GLN A 112 -15.78 19.00 -11.56
C GLN A 112 -14.32 19.45 -11.78
N SER A 113 -13.48 19.26 -10.77
CA SER A 113 -12.04 19.57 -10.81
C SER A 113 -11.15 18.35 -11.12
N HIS A 114 -11.67 17.13 -10.91
CA HIS A 114 -10.97 15.85 -11.13
C HIS A 114 -11.74 15.02 -12.16
N ALA A 115 -11.69 15.43 -13.42
CA ALA A 115 -12.53 14.87 -14.49
C ALA A 115 -12.18 13.42 -14.92
N MET A 116 -11.09 12.83 -14.42
CA MET A 116 -10.66 11.46 -14.70
C MET A 116 -10.66 11.10 -16.20
N THR A 117 -10.13 11.99 -17.03
CA THR A 117 -10.24 11.90 -18.49
C THR A 117 -9.44 10.75 -19.08
N ASN A 118 -8.40 10.31 -18.39
CA ASN A 118 -7.52 9.23 -18.81
C ASN A 118 -7.79 7.91 -18.04
N CYS A 119 -8.94 7.83 -17.37
CA CYS A 119 -9.44 6.61 -16.74
C CYS A 119 -10.76 6.16 -17.39
N LEU A 120 -11.02 4.85 -17.33
CA LEU A 120 -12.35 4.30 -17.56
C LEU A 120 -13.11 4.29 -16.24
N ALA A 121 -14.38 4.63 -16.27
CA ALA A 121 -15.25 4.60 -15.10
C ALA A 121 -16.17 3.38 -15.17
N LEU A 122 -16.30 2.66 -14.08
CA LEU A 122 -17.26 1.58 -13.89
C LEU A 122 -18.26 2.01 -12.84
N TRP A 123 -19.53 2.12 -13.19
CA TRP A 123 -20.60 2.27 -12.24
C TRP A 123 -20.96 0.90 -11.64
N LEU A 124 -21.05 0.82 -10.33
CA LEU A 124 -21.25 -0.42 -9.56
C LEU A 124 -22.57 -0.36 -8.77
N PRO A 125 -23.75 -0.44 -9.41
CA PRO A 125 -25.01 -0.40 -8.71
C PRO A 125 -25.18 -1.63 -7.82
N SER A 126 -25.93 -1.48 -6.71
CA SER A 126 -26.27 -2.58 -5.79
C SER A 126 -27.69 -3.08 -6.06
N PRO A 127 -27.92 -4.41 -6.00
CA PRO A 127 -29.28 -4.95 -6.11
C PRO A 127 -30.22 -4.50 -4.98
N ASP A 128 -29.68 -3.96 -3.90
CA ASP A 128 -30.48 -3.46 -2.76
C ASP A 128 -30.89 -1.98 -2.91
N GLN A 129 -30.48 -1.31 -4.01
CA GLN A 129 -30.87 0.07 -4.32
C GLN A 129 -32.27 0.12 -4.98
N SER A 130 -33.01 1.19 -4.69
CA SER A 130 -34.29 1.46 -5.34
C SER A 130 -34.12 1.98 -6.77
N GLU A 131 -35.15 1.84 -7.61
CA GLU A 131 -35.15 2.45 -8.95
C GLU A 131 -35.05 3.98 -8.88
N SER A 132 -35.62 4.59 -7.83
CA SER A 132 -35.51 6.04 -7.60
C SER A 132 -34.09 6.52 -7.37
N ASP A 133 -33.19 5.66 -6.91
CA ASP A 133 -31.79 5.98 -6.70
C ASP A 133 -30.94 5.66 -7.95
N LEU A 134 -31.22 4.51 -8.59
CA LEU A 134 -30.47 4.04 -9.76
C LEU A 134 -30.53 5.00 -10.96
N HIS A 135 -31.72 5.55 -11.27
CA HIS A 135 -31.86 6.44 -12.41
C HIS A 135 -31.09 7.76 -12.29
N PRO A 136 -31.14 8.51 -11.18
CA PRO A 136 -30.32 9.71 -10.99
C PRO A 136 -28.82 9.41 -11.00
N GLU A 137 -28.38 8.34 -10.32
CA GLU A 137 -26.98 7.93 -10.30
C GLU A 137 -26.46 7.62 -11.71
N GLY A 138 -27.20 6.80 -12.46
CA GLY A 138 -26.80 6.44 -13.82
C GLY A 138 -26.75 7.64 -14.78
N ARG A 139 -27.70 8.60 -14.67
CA ARG A 139 -27.66 9.85 -15.42
C ARG A 139 -26.45 10.70 -15.06
N TRP A 140 -26.15 10.81 -13.78
CA TRP A 140 -24.97 11.53 -13.32
C TRP A 140 -23.68 10.89 -13.84
N MET A 141 -23.55 9.56 -13.73
CA MET A 141 -22.40 8.82 -14.26
C MET A 141 -22.21 9.05 -15.77
N LYS A 142 -23.31 8.99 -16.55
CA LYS A 142 -23.24 9.24 -17.99
C LYS A 142 -22.91 10.69 -18.34
N ALA A 143 -23.47 11.63 -17.62
CA ALA A 143 -23.18 13.06 -17.80
C ALA A 143 -21.73 13.40 -17.45
N GLN A 144 -21.20 12.83 -16.37
CA GLN A 144 -19.86 13.11 -15.88
C GLN A 144 -18.76 12.45 -16.71
N PHE A 145 -18.94 11.19 -17.14
CA PHE A 145 -17.87 10.40 -17.77
C PHE A 145 -18.12 10.12 -19.26
N GLY A 146 -19.29 10.45 -19.80
CA GLY A 146 -19.60 10.30 -21.22
C GLY A 146 -19.54 8.84 -21.69
N ASP A 147 -18.79 8.59 -22.75
CA ASP A 147 -18.61 7.23 -23.30
C ASP A 147 -17.52 6.41 -22.59
N ARG A 148 -16.83 7.00 -21.63
CA ARG A 148 -15.83 6.31 -20.79
C ARG A 148 -16.44 5.54 -19.63
N VAL A 149 -17.76 5.61 -19.42
CA VAL A 149 -18.45 4.88 -18.36
C VAL A 149 -19.11 3.62 -18.88
N SER A 150 -18.99 2.54 -18.11
CA SER A 150 -19.71 1.28 -18.29
C SER A 150 -20.44 0.90 -17.02
N LEU A 151 -21.60 0.23 -17.15
CA LEU A 151 -22.34 -0.32 -16.04
C LEU A 151 -21.78 -1.71 -15.73
N ALA A 152 -21.07 -1.85 -14.62
CA ALA A 152 -20.49 -3.11 -14.18
C ALA A 152 -21.39 -3.78 -13.14
N TYR A 153 -21.68 -5.07 -13.33
CA TYR A 153 -22.57 -5.79 -12.44
C TYR A 153 -22.10 -7.21 -12.17
N SER A 154 -22.47 -7.72 -10.99
CA SER A 154 -22.18 -9.09 -10.57
C SER A 154 -23.45 -9.82 -10.20
N LEU A 155 -23.47 -11.15 -10.48
CA LEU A 155 -24.52 -12.06 -10.11
C LEU A 155 -23.98 -13.04 -9.05
N SER A 156 -24.62 -13.08 -7.89
CA SER A 156 -24.13 -13.80 -6.72
C SER A 156 -25.03 -14.95 -6.26
N LEU A 157 -25.82 -15.54 -7.16
CA LEU A 157 -26.81 -16.59 -6.87
C LEU A 157 -27.91 -16.13 -5.89
N ARG A 158 -28.36 -14.90 -6.02
CA ARG A 158 -29.56 -14.40 -5.36
C ARG A 158 -30.79 -14.90 -6.11
N ALA A 159 -31.90 -14.98 -5.42
CA ALA A 159 -33.18 -15.40 -6.02
C ALA A 159 -33.64 -14.43 -7.13
N ASP A 160 -33.27 -13.15 -7.01
CA ASP A 160 -33.65 -12.06 -7.89
C ASP A 160 -32.59 -11.72 -8.97
N ASP A 161 -31.49 -12.47 -9.08
CA ASP A 161 -30.38 -12.20 -10.02
C ASP A 161 -30.87 -11.98 -11.47
N ARG A 162 -31.89 -12.75 -11.93
CA ARG A 162 -32.42 -12.59 -13.29
C ARG A 162 -33.19 -11.28 -13.46
N ALA A 163 -34.04 -10.94 -12.50
CA ALA A 163 -34.79 -9.69 -12.51
C ALA A 163 -33.84 -8.49 -12.44
N TRP A 164 -32.85 -8.57 -11.57
CA TRP A 164 -31.78 -7.59 -11.45
C TRP A 164 -31.03 -7.38 -12.77
N GLN A 165 -30.58 -8.45 -13.42
CA GLN A 165 -29.90 -8.38 -14.71
C GLN A 165 -30.78 -7.72 -15.77
N GLN A 166 -32.06 -8.10 -15.85
CA GLN A 166 -32.99 -7.50 -16.82
C GLN A 166 -33.22 -6.01 -16.57
N GLN A 167 -33.34 -5.59 -15.31
CA GLN A 167 -33.46 -4.19 -14.92
C GLN A 167 -32.22 -3.39 -15.36
N LEU A 168 -31.02 -3.91 -15.12
CA LEU A 168 -29.77 -3.25 -15.53
C LEU A 168 -29.62 -3.19 -17.06
N MET A 169 -30.03 -4.22 -17.78
CA MET A 169 -30.04 -4.19 -19.25
C MET A 169 -30.98 -3.09 -19.79
N THR A 170 -32.16 -2.94 -19.22
CA THR A 170 -33.11 -1.87 -19.56
C THR A 170 -32.51 -0.49 -19.25
N LEU A 171 -31.93 -0.34 -18.07
CA LEU A 171 -31.30 0.91 -17.63
C LEU A 171 -30.09 1.28 -18.51
N GLY A 172 -29.23 0.31 -18.81
CA GLY A 172 -28.08 0.50 -19.70
C GLY A 172 -28.48 0.94 -21.10
N ALA A 173 -29.55 0.33 -21.67
CA ALA A 173 -30.09 0.74 -22.95
C ALA A 173 -30.65 2.18 -22.91
N LEU A 174 -31.42 2.53 -21.87
CA LEU A 174 -31.95 3.87 -21.64
C LEU A 174 -30.86 4.95 -21.58
N LEU A 175 -29.79 4.64 -20.85
CA LEU A 175 -28.66 5.56 -20.61
C LEU A 175 -27.59 5.51 -21.72
N ARG A 176 -27.73 4.62 -22.70
CA ARG A 176 -26.70 4.31 -23.72
C ARG A 176 -25.35 4.01 -23.05
N MET A 177 -25.37 3.15 -22.04
CA MET A 177 -24.23 2.76 -21.25
C MET A 177 -23.99 1.26 -21.46
N PRO A 178 -22.81 0.83 -21.94
CA PRO A 178 -22.51 -0.59 -22.12
C PRO A 178 -22.46 -1.31 -20.76
N LEU A 179 -22.95 -2.55 -20.74
CA LEU A 179 -22.87 -3.41 -19.57
C LEU A 179 -21.60 -4.26 -19.62
N VAL A 180 -20.99 -4.46 -18.47
CA VAL A 180 -19.84 -5.35 -18.31
C VAL A 180 -20.06 -6.31 -17.13
N ALA A 181 -19.81 -7.59 -17.36
CA ALA A 181 -19.87 -8.62 -16.35
C ALA A 181 -18.61 -8.57 -15.46
N THR A 182 -18.78 -8.66 -14.14
CA THR A 182 -17.70 -8.71 -13.17
C THR A 182 -18.06 -9.64 -12.02
N GLY A 183 -17.04 -10.13 -11.29
CA GLY A 183 -17.24 -10.92 -10.08
C GLY A 183 -17.41 -10.09 -8.82
N ASP A 184 -17.11 -8.79 -8.84
CA ASP A 184 -16.97 -7.92 -7.64
C ASP A 184 -16.19 -8.68 -6.53
N VAL A 185 -14.97 -9.09 -6.88
CA VAL A 185 -14.20 -10.13 -6.20
C VAL A 185 -13.61 -9.64 -4.89
N LEU A 186 -13.73 -10.47 -3.83
CA LEU A 186 -13.14 -10.23 -2.50
C LEU A 186 -12.17 -11.34 -2.08
N MET A 187 -12.11 -12.44 -2.83
CA MET A 187 -11.28 -13.58 -2.48
C MET A 187 -10.86 -14.37 -3.72
N HIS A 188 -9.67 -14.96 -3.70
CA HIS A 188 -9.18 -15.74 -4.83
C HIS A 188 -9.86 -17.11 -4.96
N ARG A 189 -10.38 -17.65 -3.86
CA ARG A 189 -11.10 -18.96 -3.82
C ARG A 189 -12.28 -18.89 -2.87
N ARG A 190 -13.30 -19.70 -3.15
CA ARG A 190 -14.52 -19.81 -2.31
C ARG A 190 -14.21 -20.29 -0.89
N SER A 191 -13.16 -21.09 -0.70
CA SER A 191 -12.69 -21.57 0.61
C SER A 191 -12.22 -20.45 1.55
N GLN A 192 -11.98 -19.23 1.05
CA GLN A 192 -11.63 -18.06 1.87
C GLN A 192 -12.84 -17.38 2.54
N LYS A 193 -14.06 -17.88 2.29
CA LYS A 193 -15.28 -17.28 2.86
C LYS A 193 -15.25 -17.17 4.39
N PRO A 194 -14.81 -18.19 5.17
CA PRO A 194 -14.73 -18.07 6.62
C PRO A 194 -13.78 -16.94 7.07
N LEU A 195 -12.65 -16.74 6.36
CA LEU A 195 -11.75 -15.64 6.63
C LEU A 195 -12.38 -14.28 6.27
N ALA A 196 -13.11 -14.20 5.15
CA ALA A 196 -13.82 -12.97 4.77
C ALA A 196 -14.88 -12.58 5.81
N ASP A 197 -15.58 -13.56 6.38
CA ASP A 197 -16.55 -13.33 7.46
C ASP A 197 -15.86 -12.87 8.75
N LEU A 198 -14.76 -13.50 9.11
CA LEU A 198 -13.96 -13.10 10.25
C LEU A 198 -13.45 -11.65 10.12
N LEU A 199 -12.92 -11.27 8.93
CA LEU A 199 -12.47 -9.90 8.66
C LEU A 199 -13.61 -8.89 8.75
N THR A 200 -14.82 -9.28 8.28
CA THR A 200 -16.01 -8.44 8.42
C THR A 200 -16.38 -8.24 9.89
N ALA A 201 -16.35 -9.29 10.70
CA ALA A 201 -16.60 -9.22 12.13
C ALA A 201 -15.58 -8.33 12.87
N ILE A 202 -14.31 -8.48 12.56
CA ILE A 202 -13.25 -7.63 13.09
C ILE A 202 -13.49 -6.15 12.74
N ARG A 203 -13.86 -5.86 11.49
CA ARG A 203 -14.17 -4.51 11.02
C ARG A 203 -15.39 -3.90 11.70
N MET A 204 -16.43 -4.72 11.93
CA MET A 204 -17.66 -4.31 12.60
C MET A 204 -17.51 -4.20 14.13
N GLY A 205 -16.46 -4.81 14.70
CA GLY A 205 -16.23 -4.84 16.14
C GLY A 205 -17.20 -5.76 16.91
N CYS A 206 -17.79 -6.76 16.25
CA CYS A 206 -18.72 -7.73 16.81
C CYS A 206 -18.29 -9.17 16.49
N SER A 207 -19.00 -10.17 16.99
CA SER A 207 -18.75 -11.56 16.60
C SER A 207 -19.37 -11.87 15.22
N VAL A 208 -18.85 -12.91 14.55
CA VAL A 208 -19.39 -13.38 13.25
C VAL A 208 -20.89 -13.70 13.37
N ALA A 209 -21.32 -14.27 14.50
CA ALA A 209 -22.74 -14.59 14.75
C ALA A 209 -23.64 -13.34 14.82
N GLU A 210 -23.09 -12.20 15.22
CA GLU A 210 -23.81 -10.92 15.37
C GLU A 210 -23.79 -10.07 14.09
N CYS A 211 -22.94 -10.38 13.12
CA CYS A 211 -22.79 -9.59 11.90
C CYS A 211 -24.03 -9.55 11.00
N GLY A 212 -24.90 -10.58 11.07
CA GLY A 212 -26.14 -10.64 10.29
C GLY A 212 -25.92 -10.38 8.79
N GLN A 213 -26.65 -9.42 8.24
CA GLN A 213 -26.60 -9.06 6.81
C GLN A 213 -25.30 -8.34 6.36
N ALA A 214 -24.43 -7.98 7.28
CA ALA A 214 -23.11 -7.42 6.92
C ALA A 214 -22.19 -8.50 6.29
N LEU A 215 -22.48 -9.78 6.53
CA LEU A 215 -21.79 -10.89 5.87
C LEU A 215 -22.28 -11.04 4.43
N THR A 216 -21.38 -11.42 3.52
CA THR A 216 -21.82 -11.86 2.19
C THR A 216 -22.62 -13.16 2.30
N ALA A 217 -23.77 -13.24 1.62
CA ALA A 217 -24.71 -14.38 1.72
C ALA A 217 -24.05 -15.73 1.35
N ASN A 218 -23.03 -15.71 0.50
CA ASN A 218 -22.33 -16.91 0.03
C ASN A 218 -20.89 -16.58 -0.42
N ALA A 219 -20.21 -17.57 -0.99
CA ALA A 219 -18.81 -17.45 -1.45
C ALA A 219 -18.69 -17.07 -2.94
N GLU A 220 -19.70 -16.46 -3.54
CA GLU A 220 -19.69 -16.19 -4.99
C GLU A 220 -18.80 -15.01 -5.39
N ARG A 221 -18.45 -14.12 -4.47
CA ARG A 221 -17.50 -13.02 -4.69
C ARG A 221 -16.03 -13.52 -4.67
N ALA A 222 -15.81 -14.65 -5.35
CA ALA A 222 -14.51 -15.26 -5.59
C ALA A 222 -14.23 -15.32 -7.09
N LEU A 223 -12.96 -15.43 -7.49
CA LEU A 223 -12.59 -15.67 -8.89
C LEU A 223 -13.20 -17.00 -9.37
N GLN A 224 -13.99 -16.93 -10.43
CA GLN A 224 -14.81 -18.03 -10.95
C GLN A 224 -14.17 -18.68 -12.19
N PRO A 225 -14.36 -19.99 -12.45
CA PRO A 225 -14.00 -20.59 -13.73
C PRO A 225 -14.69 -19.90 -14.90
N ARG A 226 -13.97 -19.66 -16.01
CA ARG A 226 -14.53 -18.99 -17.20
C ARG A 226 -15.81 -19.66 -17.73
N LEU A 227 -15.90 -20.99 -17.68
CA LEU A 227 -17.11 -21.72 -18.06
C LEU A 227 -18.32 -21.36 -17.18
N ARG A 228 -18.10 -21.04 -15.91
CA ARG A 228 -19.16 -20.61 -15.01
C ARG A 228 -19.62 -19.19 -15.33
N MET A 229 -18.68 -18.31 -15.67
CA MET A 229 -18.99 -16.96 -16.14
C MET A 229 -19.82 -17.00 -17.42
N SER A 230 -19.42 -17.81 -18.42
CA SER A 230 -20.13 -17.92 -19.70
C SER A 230 -21.55 -18.51 -19.60
N ARG A 231 -21.86 -19.21 -18.52
CA ARG A 231 -23.23 -19.74 -18.26
C ARG A 231 -24.12 -18.74 -17.55
N ARG A 232 -23.58 -17.71 -16.94
CA ARG A 232 -24.30 -16.71 -16.13
C ARG A 232 -24.54 -15.41 -16.86
N TYR A 233 -23.58 -15.02 -17.69
CA TYR A 233 -23.59 -13.71 -18.33
C TYR A 233 -23.73 -13.83 -19.84
N PRO A 234 -24.42 -12.87 -20.49
CA PRO A 234 -24.42 -12.76 -21.95
C PRO A 234 -22.98 -12.64 -22.49
N PRO A 235 -22.70 -13.27 -23.65
CA PRO A 235 -21.37 -13.20 -24.27
C PRO A 235 -20.84 -11.79 -24.49
N GLU A 236 -21.72 -10.86 -24.88
CA GLU A 236 -21.40 -9.46 -25.11
C GLU A 236 -20.91 -8.74 -23.85
N HIS A 237 -21.46 -9.07 -22.66
CA HIS A 237 -21.02 -8.46 -21.40
C HIS A 237 -19.67 -9.00 -20.91
N LEU A 238 -19.32 -10.24 -21.29
CA LEU A 238 -17.99 -10.80 -21.05
C LEU A 238 -16.97 -10.23 -22.04
N GLN A 239 -17.36 -10.08 -23.31
CA GLN A 239 -16.51 -9.45 -24.32
C GLN A 239 -16.21 -7.98 -23.98
N ALA A 240 -17.18 -7.27 -23.43
CA ALA A 240 -16.99 -5.89 -22.97
C ALA A 240 -15.83 -5.79 -21.96
N SER A 241 -15.63 -6.79 -21.09
CA SER A 241 -14.51 -6.79 -20.14
C SER A 241 -13.15 -6.82 -20.83
N LEU A 242 -13.04 -7.54 -21.95
CA LEU A 242 -11.80 -7.60 -22.74
C LEU A 242 -11.54 -6.29 -23.47
N LEU A 243 -12.59 -5.69 -24.08
CA LEU A 243 -12.47 -4.40 -24.77
C LEU A 243 -12.07 -3.27 -23.84
N LEU A 244 -12.51 -3.29 -22.58
CA LEU A 244 -12.07 -2.32 -21.57
C LEU A 244 -10.63 -2.62 -21.12
N ALA A 245 -10.27 -3.88 -20.92
CA ALA A 245 -8.91 -4.29 -20.56
C ALA A 245 -7.88 -3.87 -21.63
N GLU A 246 -8.19 -4.02 -22.90
CA GLU A 246 -7.33 -3.62 -24.02
C GLU A 246 -7.02 -2.11 -24.04
N GLN A 247 -7.89 -1.27 -23.45
CA GLN A 247 -7.68 0.17 -23.35
C GLN A 247 -6.75 0.56 -22.18
N CYS A 248 -6.48 -0.37 -21.25
CA CYS A 248 -5.68 -0.12 -20.06
C CYS A 248 -4.25 -0.61 -20.29
N GLN A 249 -3.39 0.28 -20.80
CA GLN A 249 -2.02 -0.07 -21.21
C GLN A 249 -0.95 0.39 -20.20
N PHE A 250 -1.34 1.07 -19.13
CA PHE A 250 -0.40 1.58 -18.13
C PHE A 250 0.30 0.46 -17.36
N SER A 251 1.60 0.58 -17.20
CA SER A 251 2.43 -0.26 -16.35
C SER A 251 3.12 0.57 -15.27
N LEU A 252 3.26 0.04 -14.04
CA LEU A 252 4.06 0.70 -13.00
C LEU A 252 5.52 0.86 -13.41
N SER A 253 6.02 0.04 -14.34
CA SER A 253 7.36 0.16 -14.91
C SER A 253 7.60 1.47 -15.71
N GLU A 254 6.53 2.23 -16.04
CA GLU A 254 6.63 3.56 -16.66
C GLU A 254 6.98 4.66 -15.65
N LEU A 255 6.79 4.40 -14.35
CA LEU A 255 7.06 5.39 -13.32
C LEU A 255 8.56 5.64 -13.21
N ARG A 256 8.92 6.91 -13.06
CA ARG A 256 10.30 7.35 -12.80
C ARG A 256 10.29 8.28 -11.61
N TYR A 257 11.21 8.06 -10.71
CA TYR A 257 11.45 8.95 -9.59
C TYR A 257 12.45 10.04 -10.01
N GLU A 258 12.12 11.29 -9.70
CA GLU A 258 12.96 12.44 -9.98
C GLU A 258 13.30 13.15 -8.68
N TYR A 259 14.62 13.32 -8.44
CA TYR A 259 15.13 14.02 -7.27
C TYR A 259 14.95 15.54 -7.41
N PRO A 260 14.77 16.27 -6.27
CA PRO A 260 14.71 17.73 -6.28
C PRO A 260 16.05 18.33 -6.77
N ASP A 261 15.98 19.41 -7.52
CA ASP A 261 17.14 20.15 -8.08
C ASP A 261 17.31 21.57 -7.53
N GLU A 262 16.42 22.06 -6.67
CA GLU A 262 16.45 23.42 -6.11
C GLU A 262 17.62 23.69 -5.17
N ILE A 263 18.40 22.68 -4.82
CA ILE A 263 19.57 22.77 -3.93
C ILE A 263 20.78 23.30 -4.68
N VAL A 264 20.74 23.31 -6.01
CA VAL A 264 21.85 23.74 -6.86
C VAL A 264 21.73 25.24 -7.11
N PRO A 265 22.76 26.05 -6.83
CA PRO A 265 22.75 27.47 -7.13
C PRO A 265 22.57 27.76 -8.62
N ALA A 266 21.91 28.87 -8.94
CA ALA A 266 21.72 29.29 -10.32
C ALA A 266 23.06 29.41 -11.09
N GLY A 267 23.09 28.83 -12.27
CA GLY A 267 24.27 28.85 -13.15
C GLY A 267 25.27 27.70 -12.92
N LEU A 268 25.02 26.81 -11.97
CA LEU A 268 25.82 25.60 -11.77
C LEU A 268 25.02 24.34 -12.15
N THR A 269 25.73 23.30 -12.56
CA THR A 269 25.16 21.97 -12.70
C THR A 269 25.23 21.22 -11.35
N PRO A 270 24.37 20.20 -11.11
CA PRO A 270 24.46 19.37 -9.91
C PRO A 270 25.86 18.78 -9.69
N ALA A 271 26.51 18.31 -10.75
CA ALA A 271 27.87 17.77 -10.70
C ALA A 271 28.92 18.81 -10.27
N GLN A 272 28.82 20.04 -10.81
CA GLN A 272 29.70 21.13 -10.42
C GLN A 272 29.53 21.53 -8.95
N TRP A 273 28.25 21.57 -8.50
CA TRP A 273 27.96 21.94 -7.12
C TRP A 273 28.37 20.85 -6.13
N LEU A 274 28.09 19.58 -6.43
CA LEU A 274 28.52 18.45 -5.60
C LEU A 274 30.06 18.43 -5.46
N ARG A 275 30.79 18.61 -6.58
CA ARG A 275 32.26 18.70 -6.58
C ARG A 275 32.72 19.86 -5.70
N HIS A 276 32.14 21.05 -5.87
CA HIS A 276 32.49 22.22 -5.07
C HIS A 276 32.38 21.98 -3.58
N LEU A 277 31.21 21.44 -3.12
CA LEU A 277 30.98 21.12 -1.72
C LEU A 277 31.92 20.02 -1.22
N THR A 278 32.21 19.02 -2.04
CA THR A 278 33.14 17.93 -1.68
C THR A 278 34.58 18.49 -1.48
N GLU A 279 35.04 19.38 -2.35
CA GLU A 279 36.36 20.02 -2.24
C GLU A 279 36.42 20.96 -1.03
N GLU A 280 35.38 21.71 -0.74
CA GLU A 280 35.31 22.55 0.45
C GLU A 280 35.37 21.70 1.72
N GLY A 281 34.55 20.64 1.80
CA GLY A 281 34.59 19.71 2.91
C GLY A 281 35.91 18.98 3.06
N ALA A 282 36.56 18.62 1.95
CA ALA A 282 37.88 18.00 1.97
C ALA A 282 38.92 18.91 2.63
N ARG A 283 38.90 20.22 2.35
CA ARG A 283 39.81 21.18 3.01
C ARG A 283 39.56 21.27 4.52
N GLN A 284 38.31 21.13 4.95
CA GLN A 284 37.96 21.13 6.38
C GLN A 284 38.37 19.82 7.07
N ARG A 285 38.23 18.67 6.39
CA ARG A 285 38.57 17.34 6.93
C ARG A 285 40.07 17.06 6.93
N PHE A 286 40.81 17.63 5.99
CA PHE A 286 42.26 17.47 5.83
C PHE A 286 42.99 18.82 5.90
N PRO A 287 42.95 19.52 7.04
CA PRO A 287 43.53 20.83 7.19
C PRO A 287 45.07 20.73 7.18
N LEU A 288 45.74 21.72 6.55
CA LEU A 288 47.21 21.70 6.37
C LEU A 288 48.03 21.62 7.66
N HIS A 289 47.47 22.05 8.80
CA HIS A 289 48.16 21.94 10.09
C HIS A 289 48.23 20.49 10.62
N GLN A 290 47.35 19.61 10.17
CA GLN A 290 47.35 18.15 10.49
C GLN A 290 47.89 17.33 9.32
N PHE A 291 47.71 17.81 8.10
CA PHE A 291 48.14 17.18 6.86
C PHE A 291 49.00 18.13 6.06
N PRO A 292 50.32 18.29 6.41
CA PRO A 292 51.20 19.29 5.76
C PRO A 292 51.36 19.08 4.25
N GLU A 293 51.27 17.84 3.77
CA GLU A 293 51.30 17.46 2.37
C GLU A 293 49.91 17.55 1.68
N GLY A 294 48.91 18.03 2.41
CA GLY A 294 47.52 18.07 1.96
C GLY A 294 46.79 16.74 2.14
N MET A 295 45.63 16.61 1.50
CA MET A 295 44.83 15.39 1.54
C MET A 295 45.63 14.19 0.98
N PRO A 296 45.58 13.01 1.63
CA PRO A 296 46.26 11.80 1.16
C PRO A 296 45.87 11.47 -0.30
N ALA A 297 46.86 11.12 -1.12
CA ALA A 297 46.64 10.84 -2.55
C ALA A 297 45.60 9.71 -2.78
N LYS A 298 45.59 8.70 -1.92
CA LYS A 298 44.60 7.62 -1.98
C LYS A 298 43.15 8.15 -1.82
N VAL A 299 42.93 9.08 -0.88
CA VAL A 299 41.62 9.69 -0.65
C VAL A 299 41.19 10.55 -1.83
N ARG A 300 42.14 11.33 -2.39
CA ARG A 300 41.93 12.13 -3.61
C ARG A 300 41.47 11.25 -4.77
N GLN A 301 42.16 10.16 -5.00
CA GLN A 301 41.81 9.21 -6.06
C GLN A 301 40.43 8.59 -5.85
N GLN A 302 40.10 8.26 -4.61
CA GLN A 302 38.78 7.73 -4.27
C GLN A 302 37.67 8.75 -4.52
N ILE A 303 37.85 10.01 -4.10
CA ILE A 303 36.88 11.09 -4.36
C ILE A 303 36.62 11.26 -5.86
N GLU A 304 37.69 11.30 -6.69
CA GLU A 304 37.53 11.45 -8.15
C GLU A 304 36.76 10.25 -8.75
N HIS A 305 37.07 9.04 -8.30
CA HIS A 305 36.36 7.83 -8.73
C HIS A 305 34.88 7.87 -8.34
N GLU A 306 34.60 8.22 -7.08
CA GLU A 306 33.23 8.31 -6.59
C GLU A 306 32.40 9.39 -7.32
N LEU A 307 32.95 10.59 -7.48
CA LEU A 307 32.30 11.68 -8.23
C LEU A 307 32.01 11.30 -9.69
N SER A 308 32.94 10.59 -10.34
CA SER A 308 32.74 10.11 -11.71
C SER A 308 31.59 9.10 -11.77
N LEU A 309 31.53 8.15 -10.84
CA LEU A 309 30.47 7.14 -10.81
C LEU A 309 29.10 7.75 -10.46
N ILE A 310 29.06 8.71 -9.52
CA ILE A 310 27.83 9.45 -9.17
C ILE A 310 27.31 10.21 -10.40
N ALA A 311 28.21 10.85 -11.17
CA ALA A 311 27.83 11.57 -12.39
C ALA A 311 27.34 10.65 -13.50
N ASP A 312 28.00 9.52 -13.72
CA ASP A 312 27.59 8.51 -14.71
C ASP A 312 26.16 7.98 -14.43
N LEU A 313 25.77 7.91 -13.15
CA LEU A 313 24.47 7.42 -12.70
C LEU A 313 23.45 8.54 -12.43
N GLN A 314 23.86 9.80 -12.55
CA GLN A 314 23.02 10.99 -12.31
C GLN A 314 22.44 11.06 -10.89
N TYR A 315 23.19 10.65 -9.86
CA TYR A 315 22.77 10.66 -8.46
C TYR A 315 23.22 11.91 -7.69
N GLU A 316 23.80 12.91 -8.33
CA GLU A 316 24.24 14.14 -7.68
C GLU A 316 23.11 14.83 -6.89
N PRO A 317 21.86 14.97 -7.42
CA PRO A 317 20.77 15.57 -6.67
C PRO A 317 20.43 14.80 -5.38
N TYR A 318 20.59 13.48 -5.39
CA TYR A 318 20.37 12.66 -4.19
C TYR A 318 21.41 12.97 -3.10
N PHE A 319 22.70 12.97 -3.42
CA PHE A 319 23.77 13.32 -2.49
C PHE A 319 23.63 14.75 -1.96
N LEU A 320 23.27 15.69 -2.82
CA LEU A 320 23.03 17.08 -2.45
C LEU A 320 21.83 17.20 -1.50
N THR A 321 20.76 16.44 -1.71
CA THR A 321 19.59 16.42 -0.82
C THR A 321 19.97 15.93 0.57
N VAL A 322 20.73 14.83 0.67
CA VAL A 322 21.20 14.31 1.95
C VAL A 322 22.15 15.29 2.64
N TYR A 323 23.06 15.90 1.89
CA TYR A 323 23.95 16.95 2.40
C TYR A 323 23.17 18.11 3.02
N ASP A 324 22.14 18.61 2.34
CA ASP A 324 21.32 19.73 2.80
C ASP A 324 20.62 19.42 4.12
N ILE A 325 20.06 18.20 4.25
CA ILE A 325 19.40 17.75 5.49
C ILE A 325 20.41 17.70 6.64
N VAL A 326 21.58 17.15 6.40
CA VAL A 326 22.65 17.06 7.41
C VAL A 326 23.18 18.45 7.78
N ALA A 327 23.37 19.32 6.81
CA ALA A 327 23.82 20.71 7.02
C ALA A 327 22.80 21.49 7.86
N PHE A 328 21.48 21.33 7.59
CA PHE A 328 20.45 21.92 8.43
C PHE A 328 20.53 21.41 9.87
N ALA A 329 20.60 20.09 10.09
CA ALA A 329 20.68 19.51 11.42
C ALA A 329 21.90 20.05 12.20
N ARG A 330 23.08 20.07 11.56
CA ARG A 330 24.31 20.60 12.16
C ARG A 330 24.22 22.09 12.48
N SER A 331 23.62 22.89 11.59
CA SER A 331 23.42 24.34 11.83
C SER A 331 22.55 24.63 13.05
N ARG A 332 21.68 23.69 13.42
CA ARG A 332 20.83 23.75 14.62
C ARG A 332 21.43 23.06 15.84
N GLY A 333 22.64 22.50 15.73
CA GLY A 333 23.27 21.74 16.79
C GLY A 333 22.56 20.41 17.08
N ILE A 334 21.83 19.85 16.11
CA ILE A 334 21.18 18.53 16.21
C ILE A 334 22.22 17.47 15.90
N LEU A 335 22.41 16.50 16.80
CA LEU A 335 23.33 15.41 16.56
C LEU A 335 22.85 14.55 15.40
N CYS A 336 23.73 14.29 14.44
CA CYS A 336 23.42 13.44 13.30
C CYS A 336 24.67 12.69 12.83
N GLN A 337 24.45 11.47 12.30
CA GLN A 337 25.50 10.59 11.83
C GLN A 337 24.99 9.73 10.67
N GLY A 338 25.65 9.80 9.52
CA GLY A 338 25.48 8.86 8.42
C GLY A 338 26.09 7.50 8.79
N ARG A 339 25.35 6.43 8.54
CA ARG A 339 25.76 5.06 8.83
C ARG A 339 25.50 4.11 7.65
N GLY A 340 25.79 2.83 7.87
CA GLY A 340 25.60 1.81 6.83
C GLY A 340 26.56 2.03 5.67
N SER A 341 26.01 2.03 4.48
CA SER A 341 26.76 2.17 3.24
C SER A 341 27.43 3.55 3.05
N ALA A 342 26.86 4.62 3.63
CA ALA A 342 27.46 5.96 3.60
C ALA A 342 28.86 6.01 4.26
N ALA A 343 29.15 5.14 5.21
CA ALA A 343 30.46 5.04 5.84
C ALA A 343 31.57 4.58 4.89
N ASN A 344 31.22 4.07 3.71
CA ASN A 344 32.16 3.62 2.68
C ASN A 344 32.52 4.69 1.65
N SER A 345 31.96 5.90 1.77
CA SER A 345 32.11 6.97 0.79
C SER A 345 32.99 8.09 1.29
N ALA A 346 34.05 8.40 0.52
CA ALA A 346 34.92 9.56 0.75
C ALA A 346 34.17 10.87 0.47
N VAL A 347 33.27 10.88 -0.51
CA VAL A 347 32.38 12.01 -0.80
C VAL A 347 31.47 12.28 0.40
N CYS A 348 30.80 11.26 0.96
CA CYS A 348 29.97 11.42 2.16
C CYS A 348 30.77 11.91 3.37
N TYR A 349 32.03 11.50 3.52
CA TYR A 349 32.90 12.00 4.57
C TYR A 349 33.22 13.48 4.39
N CYS A 350 33.59 13.90 3.19
CA CYS A 350 33.84 15.31 2.87
C CYS A 350 32.59 16.18 3.05
N LEU A 351 31.41 15.69 2.64
CA LEU A 351 30.14 16.39 2.81
C LEU A 351 29.67 16.44 4.29
N GLY A 352 30.40 15.81 5.21
CA GLY A 352 30.00 15.76 6.61
C GLY A 352 28.79 14.84 6.90
N ILE A 353 28.39 14.00 5.95
CA ILE A 353 27.30 13.04 6.11
C ILE A 353 27.74 11.93 7.08
N THR A 354 28.98 11.47 6.97
CA THR A 354 29.58 10.48 7.89
C THR A 354 30.84 11.01 8.54
N GLU A 355 31.18 10.49 9.75
CA GLU A 355 32.42 10.77 10.46
C GLU A 355 33.48 9.66 10.27
N VAL A 356 33.19 8.66 9.43
CA VAL A 356 34.11 7.55 9.17
C VAL A 356 35.17 8.00 8.17
N ASP A 357 36.42 8.07 8.62
CA ASP A 357 37.57 8.51 7.83
C ASP A 357 37.99 7.44 6.81
N PRO A 358 37.86 7.69 5.50
CA PRO A 358 38.18 6.74 4.43
C PRO A 358 39.67 6.39 4.38
N SER A 359 40.57 7.22 4.94
CA SER A 359 42.00 6.95 4.97
C SER A 359 42.37 5.76 5.88
N ARG A 360 41.52 5.46 6.87
CA ARG A 360 41.72 4.42 7.88
C ARG A 360 41.13 3.07 7.51
N MET A 361 40.35 3.01 6.44
CA MET A 361 39.65 1.79 6.03
C MET A 361 39.88 1.49 4.55
N SER A 362 40.03 0.21 4.20
CA SER A 362 40.02 -0.24 2.80
C SER A 362 38.62 -0.70 2.44
N MET A 363 37.79 0.20 1.92
CA MET A 363 36.42 -0.11 1.57
C MET A 363 36.20 -0.03 0.04
N LEU A 364 35.34 -0.89 -0.46
CA LEU A 364 34.95 -0.90 -1.87
C LEU A 364 33.66 -0.09 -2.03
N PHE A 365 33.78 1.07 -2.66
CA PHE A 365 32.67 1.96 -2.97
C PHE A 365 31.62 1.29 -3.89
N GLU A 366 32.06 0.36 -4.74
CA GLU A 366 31.20 -0.42 -5.63
C GLU A 366 30.16 -1.27 -4.90
N ARG A 367 30.34 -1.56 -3.61
CA ARG A 367 29.30 -2.16 -2.76
C ARG A 367 28.19 -1.19 -2.39
N PHE A 368 28.48 0.09 -2.45
CA PHE A 368 27.56 1.17 -2.13
C PHE A 368 26.79 1.62 -3.39
N ILE A 369 27.49 1.82 -4.50
CA ILE A 369 26.91 2.18 -5.81
C ILE A 369 27.56 1.33 -6.88
N SER A 370 26.77 0.71 -7.76
CA SER A 370 27.28 0.04 -8.95
C SER A 370 26.38 0.29 -10.15
N LYS A 371 26.99 0.36 -11.35
CA LYS A 371 26.26 0.48 -12.61
C LYS A 371 25.34 -0.72 -12.89
N GLU A 372 25.67 -1.88 -12.33
CA GLU A 372 24.92 -3.12 -12.53
C GLU A 372 23.57 -3.12 -11.77
N ARG A 373 23.51 -2.46 -10.61
CA ARG A 373 22.29 -2.38 -9.80
C ARG A 373 21.29 -1.36 -10.32
N ASN A 374 21.76 -0.28 -10.93
CA ASN A 374 20.94 0.85 -11.40
C ASN A 374 19.92 1.34 -10.34
N GLU A 375 20.30 1.25 -9.07
CA GLU A 375 19.52 1.67 -7.91
C GLU A 375 20.28 2.76 -7.17
N PRO A 376 19.59 3.78 -6.63
CA PRO A 376 20.25 4.79 -5.81
C PRO A 376 20.85 4.16 -4.55
N PRO A 377 21.94 4.74 -4.02
CA PRO A 377 22.53 4.25 -2.79
C PRO A 377 21.59 4.45 -1.61
N ASP A 378 21.68 3.56 -0.63
CA ASP A 378 20.95 3.67 0.63
C ASP A 378 21.82 4.43 1.64
N ILE A 379 21.51 5.71 1.87
CA ILE A 379 22.19 6.57 2.85
C ILE A 379 21.28 6.74 4.05
N ASP A 380 21.56 5.99 5.12
CA ASP A 380 20.93 6.17 6.42
C ASP A 380 21.58 7.32 7.19
N VAL A 381 20.81 8.24 7.71
CA VAL A 381 21.27 9.28 8.63
C VAL A 381 20.47 9.17 9.93
N ASP A 382 21.15 8.85 11.02
CA ASP A 382 20.56 8.89 12.36
C ASP A 382 20.55 10.32 12.88
N PHE A 383 19.43 10.74 13.45
CA PHE A 383 19.27 12.04 14.12
C PHE A 383 18.94 11.84 15.58
N GLU A 384 19.35 12.78 16.40
CA GLU A 384 19.00 12.87 17.82
C GLU A 384 17.49 12.70 18.01
N HIS A 385 17.08 11.71 18.82
CA HIS A 385 15.69 11.28 18.96
C HIS A 385 14.76 12.44 19.36
N GLN A 386 15.17 13.25 20.32
CA GLN A 386 14.36 14.34 20.89
C GLN A 386 14.10 15.46 19.89
N ARG A 387 15.01 15.64 18.93
CA ARG A 387 14.99 16.77 18.00
C ARG A 387 14.76 16.36 16.53
N ARG A 388 14.55 15.07 16.26
CA ARG A 388 14.29 14.55 14.90
C ARG A 388 13.06 15.22 14.25
N GLU A 389 12.05 15.60 15.05
CA GLU A 389 10.88 16.30 14.54
C GLU A 389 11.22 17.63 13.86
N GLU A 390 12.22 18.36 14.35
CA GLU A 390 12.67 19.61 13.74
C GLU A 390 13.18 19.38 12.30
N VAL A 391 13.87 18.26 12.08
CA VAL A 391 14.35 17.88 10.74
C VAL A 391 13.19 17.51 9.82
N ILE A 392 12.19 16.76 10.32
CA ILE A 392 10.99 16.40 9.56
C ILE A 392 10.21 17.66 9.16
N GLN A 393 10.02 18.61 10.08
CA GLN A 393 9.31 19.85 9.78
C GLN A 393 10.10 20.78 8.86
N TYR A 394 11.44 20.75 8.92
CA TYR A 394 12.28 21.43 7.93
C TYR A 394 12.00 20.92 6.51
N LEU A 395 11.93 19.60 6.31
CA LEU A 395 11.63 19.00 5.01
C LEU A 395 10.27 19.45 4.48
N TYR A 396 9.23 19.44 5.31
CA TYR A 396 7.91 19.93 4.92
C TYR A 396 7.90 21.42 4.61
N THR A 397 8.66 22.22 5.35
CA THR A 397 8.77 23.66 5.11
C THR A 397 9.49 23.95 3.79
N LYS A 398 10.56 23.21 3.49
CA LYS A 398 11.38 23.43 2.30
C LYS A 398 10.71 22.92 1.02
N TYR A 399 10.19 21.69 1.04
CA TYR A 399 9.66 21.02 -0.16
C TYR A 399 8.14 21.08 -0.27
N GLY A 400 7.44 21.44 0.79
CA GLY A 400 5.98 21.39 0.86
C GLY A 400 5.43 19.97 1.03
N ARG A 401 4.19 19.89 1.50
CA ARG A 401 3.50 18.62 1.78
C ARG A 401 2.98 17.89 0.53
N GLU A 402 3.10 18.52 -0.61
CA GLU A 402 2.76 17.92 -1.91
C GLU A 402 3.93 17.14 -2.51
N ARG A 403 5.16 17.52 -2.14
CA ARG A 403 6.40 16.95 -2.68
C ARG A 403 7.18 16.13 -1.67
N ALA A 404 6.77 16.14 -0.41
CA ALA A 404 7.47 15.46 0.68
C ALA A 404 6.48 14.72 1.58
N ALA A 405 6.76 13.44 1.85
CA ALA A 405 5.97 12.60 2.75
C ALA A 405 6.82 11.45 3.32
N LEU A 406 6.40 10.90 4.45
CA LEU A 406 6.99 9.68 4.99
C LEU A 406 6.57 8.47 4.15
N THR A 407 7.42 7.46 4.06
CA THR A 407 7.02 6.16 3.53
C THR A 407 6.05 5.48 4.49
N ALA A 408 5.18 4.61 3.97
CA ALA A 408 4.38 3.75 4.82
C ALA A 408 5.22 2.58 5.38
N ALA A 409 4.74 2.03 6.47
CA ALA A 409 5.15 0.74 7.00
C ALA A 409 3.89 -0.13 7.12
N LEU A 410 3.86 -1.24 6.41
CA LEU A 410 2.73 -2.15 6.42
C LEU A 410 2.71 -2.94 7.73
N ILE A 411 1.75 -2.64 8.59
CA ILE A 411 1.53 -3.41 9.82
C ILE A 411 0.74 -4.65 9.48
N ARG A 412 1.35 -5.81 9.75
CA ARG A 412 0.77 -7.13 9.51
C ARG A 412 0.34 -7.77 10.82
N TYR A 413 -0.64 -8.66 10.75
CA TYR A 413 -1.02 -9.49 11.88
C TYR A 413 0.17 -10.36 12.33
N ARG A 414 0.52 -10.22 13.60
CA ARG A 414 1.46 -11.07 14.32
C ARG A 414 0.67 -12.02 15.23
N PRO A 415 1.27 -13.09 15.75
CA PRO A 415 0.54 -14.13 16.51
C PRO A 415 -0.40 -13.58 17.59
N ARG A 416 0.07 -12.67 18.43
CA ARG A 416 -0.77 -12.09 19.50
C ARG A 416 -1.94 -11.28 18.99
N SER A 417 -1.75 -10.47 17.94
CA SER A 417 -2.84 -9.69 17.35
C SER A 417 -3.82 -10.57 16.59
N ALA A 418 -3.33 -11.61 15.90
CA ALA A 418 -4.16 -12.59 15.23
C ALA A 418 -5.07 -13.32 16.22
N LEU A 419 -4.51 -13.82 17.34
CA LEU A 419 -5.29 -14.46 18.40
C LEU A 419 -6.34 -13.52 19.00
N ARG A 420 -5.97 -12.28 19.34
CA ARG A 420 -6.93 -11.34 19.95
C ARG A 420 -8.10 -11.00 19.04
N ASP A 421 -7.79 -10.62 17.81
CA ASP A 421 -8.81 -10.15 16.89
C ASP A 421 -9.70 -11.33 16.42
N SER A 422 -9.11 -12.51 16.11
CA SER A 422 -9.88 -13.70 15.74
C SER A 422 -10.72 -14.26 16.90
N GLY A 423 -10.16 -14.32 18.12
CA GLY A 423 -10.88 -14.80 19.29
C GLY A 423 -12.12 -13.94 19.61
N LYS A 424 -11.99 -12.61 19.54
CA LYS A 424 -13.12 -11.69 19.70
C LYS A 424 -14.16 -11.87 18.60
N ALA A 425 -13.71 -11.97 17.34
CA ALA A 425 -14.61 -12.16 16.20
C ALA A 425 -15.32 -13.53 16.21
N LEU A 426 -14.73 -14.54 16.82
CA LEU A 426 -15.38 -15.84 17.04
C LEU A 426 -16.32 -15.84 18.26
N GLY A 427 -16.41 -14.74 19.01
CA GLY A 427 -17.28 -14.60 20.17
C GLY A 427 -16.76 -15.31 21.42
N LEU A 428 -15.44 -15.55 21.51
CA LEU A 428 -14.83 -16.17 22.68
C LEU A 428 -14.78 -15.17 23.85
N ASP A 429 -14.83 -15.70 25.07
CA ASP A 429 -14.76 -14.89 26.29
C ASP A 429 -13.49 -14.03 26.31
N PRO A 430 -13.57 -12.73 26.62
CA PRO A 430 -12.42 -11.82 26.64
C PRO A 430 -11.27 -12.26 27.57
N VAL A 431 -11.61 -12.90 28.70
CA VAL A 431 -10.61 -13.44 29.64
C VAL A 431 -9.82 -14.58 29.00
N VAL A 432 -10.52 -15.49 28.33
CA VAL A 432 -9.91 -16.61 27.59
C VAL A 432 -9.00 -16.10 26.49
N VAL A 433 -9.47 -15.11 25.71
CA VAL A 433 -8.68 -14.49 24.62
C VAL A 433 -7.42 -13.81 25.16
N ASP A 434 -7.52 -13.12 26.29
CA ASP A 434 -6.36 -12.42 26.88
C ASP A 434 -5.34 -13.40 27.47
N LEU A 435 -5.80 -14.46 28.14
CA LEU A 435 -4.94 -15.53 28.66
C LEU A 435 -4.17 -16.24 27.54
N ALA A 436 -4.87 -16.64 26.48
CA ALA A 436 -4.25 -17.24 25.32
C ALA A 436 -3.20 -16.31 24.70
N ALA A 437 -3.54 -15.03 24.45
CA ALA A 437 -2.62 -14.07 23.81
C ALA A 437 -1.38 -13.75 24.67
N LYS A 438 -1.46 -13.86 25.99
CA LYS A 438 -0.32 -13.68 26.93
C LYS A 438 0.52 -14.93 27.07
N GLY A 439 -0.05 -16.11 26.88
CA GLY A 439 0.67 -17.39 26.92
C GLY A 439 1.74 -17.48 25.84
N ARG A 440 2.57 -18.52 25.91
CA ARG A 440 3.63 -18.81 24.92
C ARG A 440 3.56 -20.24 24.37
N SER A 441 2.85 -21.12 25.03
CA SER A 441 2.76 -22.54 24.69
C SER A 441 2.02 -22.82 23.36
N TRP A 442 1.30 -21.82 22.84
CA TRP A 442 0.53 -21.92 21.58
C TRP A 442 1.36 -21.80 20.31
N TRP A 443 2.65 -21.44 20.42
CA TRP A 443 3.50 -21.22 19.26
C TRP A 443 4.42 -22.42 19.04
N GLU A 444 4.25 -23.10 17.91
CA GLU A 444 5.10 -24.20 17.48
C GLU A 444 5.64 -23.94 16.08
N GLY A 445 6.95 -23.75 15.98
CA GLY A 445 7.59 -23.40 14.70
C GLY A 445 7.09 -22.08 14.14
N LYS A 446 6.22 -22.13 13.11
CA LYS A 446 5.66 -20.96 12.43
C LYS A 446 4.13 -20.84 12.57
N SER A 447 3.49 -21.67 13.37
CA SER A 447 2.03 -21.75 13.47
C SER A 447 1.53 -21.74 14.91
N ILE A 448 0.27 -21.35 15.05
CA ILE A 448 -0.49 -21.41 16.30
C ILE A 448 -1.15 -22.78 16.35
N VAL A 449 -1.03 -23.48 17.49
CA VAL A 449 -1.54 -24.83 17.67
C VAL A 449 -2.59 -24.90 18.79
N ALA A 450 -3.70 -25.58 18.53
CA ALA A 450 -4.84 -25.68 19.47
C ALA A 450 -4.46 -26.31 20.83
N PRO A 451 -3.66 -27.41 20.91
CA PRO A 451 -3.22 -27.94 22.19
C PRO A 451 -2.47 -26.93 23.04
N GLY A 452 -1.60 -26.12 22.43
CA GLY A 452 -0.86 -25.08 23.12
C GLY A 452 -1.75 -23.93 23.61
N LEU A 453 -2.82 -23.59 22.87
CA LEU A 453 -3.84 -22.64 23.34
C LEU A 453 -4.53 -23.16 24.59
N LYS A 454 -4.94 -24.44 24.60
CA LYS A 454 -5.54 -25.08 25.77
C LYS A 454 -4.67 -24.98 27.00
N VAL A 455 -3.40 -25.36 26.88
CA VAL A 455 -2.42 -25.28 27.97
C VAL A 455 -2.30 -23.84 28.51
N SER A 456 -2.15 -22.85 27.62
CA SER A 456 -2.02 -21.44 28.03
C SER A 456 -3.27 -20.92 28.76
N ILE A 457 -4.46 -21.35 28.35
CA ILE A 457 -5.73 -20.95 28.94
C ILE A 457 -5.90 -21.65 30.31
N ASP A 458 -5.72 -22.97 30.37
CA ASP A 458 -5.88 -23.76 31.60
C ASP A 458 -4.95 -23.29 32.71
N GLU A 459 -3.66 -23.06 32.40
CA GLU A 459 -2.68 -22.51 33.35
C GLU A 459 -3.08 -21.09 33.80
N GLY A 460 -3.55 -20.26 32.88
CA GLY A 460 -3.99 -18.90 33.18
C GLY A 460 -5.22 -18.87 34.08
N LEU A 461 -6.24 -19.71 33.79
CA LEU A 461 -7.44 -19.83 34.63
C LEU A 461 -7.12 -20.37 36.03
N ALA A 462 -6.27 -21.38 36.12
CA ALA A 462 -5.83 -21.91 37.41
C ALA A 462 -5.14 -20.84 38.28
N ARG A 463 -4.30 -20.00 37.67
CA ARG A 463 -3.64 -18.87 38.35
C ARG A 463 -4.65 -17.80 38.78
N LEU A 464 -5.62 -17.44 37.93
CA LEU A 464 -6.65 -16.48 38.29
C LEU A 464 -7.55 -16.98 39.40
N ALA A 465 -7.92 -18.28 39.44
CA ALA A 465 -8.68 -18.89 40.52
C ALA A 465 -8.00 -18.77 41.88
N GLN A 466 -6.66 -18.89 41.91
CA GLN A 466 -5.89 -18.71 43.14
C GLN A 466 -5.85 -17.24 43.62
N LEU A 467 -5.79 -16.28 42.67
CA LEU A 467 -5.69 -14.85 42.99
C LEU A 467 -7.06 -14.23 43.30
N GLN A 468 -8.14 -14.79 42.75
CA GLN A 468 -9.49 -14.26 42.85
C GLN A 468 -10.52 -15.37 43.11
N PRO A 469 -10.49 -15.98 44.31
CA PRO A 469 -11.27 -17.20 44.61
C PRO A 469 -12.79 -17.02 44.56
N ASN A 470 -13.27 -15.78 44.65
CA ASN A 470 -14.71 -15.46 44.60
C ASN A 470 -15.24 -15.02 43.25
N GLN A 471 -14.39 -15.01 42.21
CA GLN A 471 -14.83 -14.61 40.86
C GLN A 471 -15.25 -15.83 40.05
N THR A 472 -16.40 -15.74 39.38
CA THR A 472 -16.80 -16.74 38.40
C THR A 472 -15.92 -16.62 37.17
N LEU A 473 -15.08 -17.62 36.90
CA LEU A 473 -14.20 -17.65 35.74
C LEU A 473 -14.88 -18.39 34.57
N PRO A 474 -14.57 -18.01 33.33
CA PRO A 474 -15.03 -18.75 32.16
C PRO A 474 -14.39 -20.13 32.09
N SER A 475 -15.02 -21.05 31.37
CA SER A 475 -14.44 -22.36 31.07
C SER A 475 -13.55 -22.32 29.83
N THR A 476 -12.60 -23.22 29.74
CA THR A 476 -11.80 -23.45 28.54
C THR A 476 -12.72 -23.87 27.39
N PRO A 477 -12.60 -23.27 26.19
CA PRO A 477 -13.40 -23.65 25.02
C PRO A 477 -13.19 -25.12 24.62
N SER A 478 -14.17 -25.70 23.93
CA SER A 478 -14.07 -27.07 23.40
C SER A 478 -12.87 -27.22 22.45
N GLU A 479 -12.40 -28.45 22.28
CA GLU A 479 -11.28 -28.74 21.35
C GLU A 479 -11.59 -28.29 19.92
N THR A 480 -12.84 -28.46 19.47
CA THR A 480 -13.28 -27.98 18.15
C THR A 480 -13.19 -26.46 18.04
N ALA A 481 -13.64 -25.74 19.08
CA ALA A 481 -13.58 -24.27 19.09
C ALA A 481 -12.11 -23.77 19.14
N LEU A 482 -11.25 -24.44 19.90
CA LEU A 482 -9.81 -24.13 19.94
C LEU A 482 -9.14 -24.38 18.59
N GLN A 483 -9.51 -25.48 17.89
CA GLN A 483 -8.98 -25.76 16.56
C GLN A 483 -9.43 -24.71 15.54
N GLN A 484 -10.73 -24.36 15.52
CA GLN A 484 -11.24 -23.28 14.66
C GLN A 484 -10.56 -21.95 14.93
N TRP A 485 -10.33 -21.63 16.20
CA TRP A 485 -9.64 -20.40 16.57
C TRP A 485 -8.18 -20.40 16.10
N ALA A 486 -7.44 -21.49 16.32
CA ALA A 486 -6.07 -21.64 15.83
C ALA A 486 -6.00 -21.51 14.32
N ASP A 487 -6.90 -22.17 13.59
CA ASP A 487 -6.95 -22.12 12.11
C ASP A 487 -7.23 -20.69 11.62
N MET A 488 -8.19 -19.99 12.18
CA MET A 488 -8.50 -18.61 11.81
C MET A 488 -7.37 -17.65 12.16
N ALA A 489 -6.75 -17.82 13.33
CA ALA A 489 -5.60 -17.03 13.72
C ALA A 489 -4.40 -17.26 12.77
N ASN A 490 -4.16 -18.51 12.36
CA ASN A 490 -3.13 -18.84 11.37
C ASN A 490 -3.42 -18.22 9.99
N HIS A 491 -4.68 -18.19 9.54
CA HIS A 491 -5.05 -17.51 8.29
C HIS A 491 -4.83 -16.00 8.34
N LEU A 492 -4.93 -15.38 9.52
CA LEU A 492 -4.64 -13.96 9.70
C LEU A 492 -3.14 -13.65 9.75
N LEU A 493 -2.26 -14.61 10.08
CA LEU A 493 -0.83 -14.34 10.16
C LEU A 493 -0.29 -13.77 8.85
N GLY A 494 0.41 -12.64 8.95
CA GLY A 494 0.97 -11.95 7.80
C GLY A 494 -0.02 -11.09 7.00
N PHE A 495 -1.33 -11.16 7.28
CA PHE A 495 -2.32 -10.31 6.63
C PHE A 495 -2.09 -8.84 6.97
N PRO A 496 -2.24 -7.92 6.01
CA PRO A 496 -2.25 -6.49 6.26
C PRO A 496 -3.33 -6.10 7.27
N ARG A 497 -2.96 -5.26 8.23
CA ARG A 497 -3.87 -4.74 9.23
C ARG A 497 -4.18 -3.25 9.00
N HIS A 498 -3.17 -2.47 8.80
CA HIS A 498 -3.23 -1.06 8.43
C HIS A 498 -1.86 -0.56 7.97
N LEU A 499 -1.84 0.60 7.30
CA LEU A 499 -0.61 1.35 7.07
C LEU A 499 -0.26 2.18 8.30
N SER A 500 1.02 2.21 8.65
CA SER A 500 1.60 3.11 9.63
C SER A 500 2.66 3.98 8.97
N GLN A 501 3.13 5.01 9.65
CA GLN A 501 4.28 5.77 9.19
C GLN A 501 5.58 4.99 9.47
N HIS A 502 6.50 5.01 8.53
CA HIS A 502 7.86 4.54 8.77
C HIS A 502 8.59 5.51 9.72
N VAL A 503 9.48 4.98 10.56
CA VAL A 503 10.14 5.80 11.58
C VAL A 503 11.17 6.79 11.03
N GLY A 504 11.70 6.56 9.84
CA GLY A 504 12.77 7.38 9.25
C GLY A 504 12.76 7.45 7.73
N GLY A 505 11.93 6.66 7.01
CA GLY A 505 11.85 6.74 5.56
C GLY A 505 11.10 8.00 5.12
N PHE A 506 11.73 8.85 4.31
CA PHE A 506 11.14 10.08 3.79
C PHE A 506 11.32 10.12 2.27
N VAL A 507 10.26 10.44 1.56
CA VAL A 507 10.28 10.59 0.09
C VAL A 507 10.15 12.06 -0.25
N ILE A 508 11.05 12.56 -1.09
CA ILE A 508 11.10 13.96 -1.53
C ILE A 508 11.22 13.96 -3.04
N ALA A 509 10.21 14.44 -3.74
CA ALA A 509 10.16 14.44 -5.20
C ALA A 509 10.34 15.83 -5.79
N ARG A 510 10.79 15.89 -7.04
CA ARG A 510 10.88 17.12 -7.84
C ARG A 510 9.51 17.72 -8.13
N HIS A 511 8.54 16.87 -8.45
CA HIS A 511 7.14 17.22 -8.74
C HIS A 511 6.21 16.73 -7.64
N SER A 512 4.91 16.95 -7.80
CA SER A 512 3.93 16.48 -6.81
C SER A 512 3.98 14.96 -6.65
N LEU A 513 4.19 14.48 -5.42
CA LEU A 513 4.17 13.05 -5.09
C LEU A 513 2.84 12.40 -5.47
N SER A 514 1.73 13.14 -5.41
CA SER A 514 0.42 12.62 -5.81
C SER A 514 0.29 12.31 -7.31
N GLU A 515 1.30 12.57 -8.12
CA GLU A 515 1.39 12.08 -9.49
C GLU A 515 2.05 10.70 -9.59
N LEU A 516 2.81 10.31 -8.57
CA LEU A 516 3.49 9.01 -8.49
C LEU A 516 2.72 8.03 -7.61
N VAL A 517 2.29 8.49 -6.43
CA VAL A 517 1.67 7.66 -5.40
C VAL A 517 0.73 8.51 -4.55
N PRO A 518 -0.43 7.99 -4.10
CA PRO A 518 -1.32 8.74 -3.21
C PRO A 518 -0.68 9.08 -1.87
N ILE A 519 -1.06 10.24 -1.33
CA ILE A 519 -0.67 10.71 -0.01
C ILE A 519 -1.87 10.65 0.93
N GLU A 520 -1.68 10.18 2.15
CA GLU A 520 -2.71 10.16 3.18
C GLU A 520 -2.22 10.71 4.53
N ASN A 521 -3.15 10.97 5.43
CA ASN A 521 -2.84 11.45 6.77
C ASN A 521 -2.18 10.35 7.60
N ALA A 522 -1.09 10.68 8.29
CA ALA A 522 -0.47 9.80 9.27
C ALA A 522 -1.25 9.79 10.60
N ALA A 523 -0.90 8.87 11.52
CA ALA A 523 -1.49 8.86 12.87
C ALA A 523 -1.04 10.05 13.72
N MET A 524 0.18 10.55 13.49
CA MET A 524 0.68 11.73 14.18
C MET A 524 0.19 12.98 13.43
N PRO A 525 -0.27 14.01 14.17
CA PRO A 525 -0.64 15.28 13.58
C PRO A 525 0.49 15.84 12.71
N GLU A 526 0.13 16.61 11.70
CA GLU A 526 1.06 17.30 10.79
C GLU A 526 2.04 16.41 10.02
N ARG A 527 1.79 15.10 9.96
CA ARG A 527 2.53 14.18 9.12
C ARG A 527 1.64 13.56 8.05
N SER A 528 2.27 13.24 6.93
CA SER A 528 1.65 12.52 5.82
C SER A 528 2.49 11.32 5.43
N ILE A 529 1.84 10.30 4.89
CA ILE A 529 2.50 9.10 4.37
C ILE A 529 2.08 8.88 2.92
N ILE A 530 2.95 8.31 2.12
CA ILE A 530 2.58 7.72 0.83
C ILE A 530 1.93 6.36 1.07
N GLN A 531 1.12 5.88 0.12
CA GLN A 531 0.44 4.57 0.26
C GLN A 531 1.35 3.37 0.01
N TRP A 532 2.56 3.54 -0.47
CA TRP A 532 3.50 2.44 -0.67
C TRP A 532 4.30 2.15 0.60
N ASP A 533 4.50 0.87 0.85
CA ASP A 533 5.38 0.37 1.91
C ASP A 533 6.84 0.70 1.58
N LYS A 534 7.68 0.71 2.60
CA LYS A 534 9.12 0.97 2.43
C LYS A 534 9.82 -0.01 1.48
N ASP A 535 9.22 -1.18 1.25
CA ASP A 535 9.77 -2.24 0.41
C ASP A 535 9.19 -2.22 -1.02
N ASP A 536 8.15 -1.37 -1.30
CA ASP A 536 7.54 -1.18 -2.60
C ASP A 536 8.32 -0.15 -3.43
#